data_70e6585cb577d326eb456575615f54e8
#
_entry.id   70e6585cb577d326eb456575615f54e8
#
_cell.length_a   1.000
_cell.length_b   1.000
_cell.length_c   1.000
_cell.angle_alpha   90.00
_cell.angle_beta   90.00
_cell.angle_gamma   90.00
#
_symmetry.space_group_name_H-M   'P 1'
#
loop_
_entity.id
_entity.type
_entity.pdbx_description
1 polymer ?
#
loop_
_entity_poly.entity_id
_entity_poly.type
_entity_poly.pdbx_seq_one_letter_code
_entity_poly.pdbx_strand_id
1 'polypeptide(L)'
;MDVSSIERSRLKGRGITGPAITSLKLVVTLGCFVYLARNGQFFQVIDVFRTADFRWVSLALACAVLQVPLVACRWRLFVNAVSPSTQVSIWPIVAITAIGLFWGQIMPNVAGDGVRTWLLAKLTRSWMRSLFSVLLDRALGLYVLVVISLIALWLPASYQLPDGLRMISAEILGSCAVLGAAATLLTPLIASKLEGHRMARWAVDALTAQKILLHSWTGPAALGVSFVVHGLAILAVYALAQAMNLPLSLQSAVVLFAVMVMISVIPIAIGGWGIREVAVTLLLAHHGIASETALAFSLSFGFVFLAASLPGALVFVLYRPSPSPERAS
;
A
#
# COMPACT_ATOMS: atom_id res chain seq x y z
N MET A 1 -22.13 40.87 15.61
CA MET A 1 -21.71 39.46 15.90
C MET A 1 -20.42 39.22 15.17
N ASP A 2 -19.32 39.10 15.91
CA ASP A 2 -17.95 39.19 15.40
C ASP A 2 -17.55 37.87 14.72
N VAL A 3 -17.33 37.90 13.40
CA VAL A 3 -16.91 36.75 12.54
C VAL A 3 -15.56 36.20 13.02
N SER A 4 -14.74 37.02 13.67
CA SER A 4 -13.41 36.63 14.21
C SER A 4 -13.48 35.65 15.39
N SER A 5 -14.61 35.60 16.10
CA SER A 5 -14.82 34.69 17.24
C SER A 5 -15.19 33.28 16.83
N ILE A 6 -15.88 33.14 15.66
CA ILE A 6 -16.31 31.85 15.09
C ILE A 6 -15.10 31.14 14.45
N GLU A 7 -14.20 31.92 13.84
CA GLU A 7 -12.99 31.37 13.20
C GLU A 7 -11.97 30.88 14.24
N ARG A 8 -11.84 31.56 15.39
CA ARG A 8 -10.96 31.14 16.48
C ARG A 8 -11.46 29.91 17.24
N SER A 9 -12.78 29.66 17.28
CA SER A 9 -13.34 28.44 17.89
C SER A 9 -13.12 27.19 17.01
N ARG A 10 -13.07 27.34 15.68
CA ARG A 10 -12.75 26.23 14.73
C ARG A 10 -11.28 25.80 14.76
N LEU A 11 -10.36 26.68 15.17
CA LEU A 11 -8.93 26.36 15.27
C LEU A 11 -8.55 25.70 16.60
N LYS A 12 -9.41 25.74 17.62
CA LYS A 12 -9.17 25.11 18.94
C LYS A 12 -9.52 23.63 19.01
N GLY A 13 -10.11 23.04 17.94
CA GLY A 13 -10.38 21.61 17.79
C GLY A 13 -9.20 20.80 17.25
N ARG A 14 -7.94 21.24 17.43
CA ARG A 14 -6.76 20.39 17.19
C ARG A 14 -6.72 19.31 18.27
N GLY A 15 -7.41 18.21 17.96
CA GLY A 15 -7.43 17.04 18.84
C GLY A 15 -6.01 16.57 19.18
N ILE A 16 -5.79 16.39 20.47
CA ILE A 16 -4.60 15.82 21.12
C ILE A 16 -4.20 14.44 20.55
N THR A 17 -5.04 13.87 19.66
CA THR A 17 -4.92 12.53 19.10
C THR A 17 -3.79 12.37 18.04
N GLY A 18 -3.45 13.41 17.27
CA GLY A 18 -2.43 13.31 16.22
C GLY A 18 -1.01 13.03 16.74
N PRO A 19 -0.46 13.85 17.67
CA PRO A 19 0.89 13.64 18.20
C PRO A 19 0.97 12.36 19.06
N ALA A 20 -0.05 12.03 19.84
CA ALA A 20 -0.07 10.83 20.69
C ALA A 20 -0.05 9.54 19.85
N ILE A 21 -0.82 9.46 18.76
CA ILE A 21 -0.83 8.33 17.83
C ILE A 21 0.53 8.20 17.13
N THR A 22 1.13 9.31 16.71
CA THR A 22 2.46 9.32 16.08
C THR A 22 3.54 8.85 17.06
N SER A 23 3.50 9.34 18.31
CA SER A 23 4.41 8.91 19.36
C SER A 23 4.26 7.42 19.67
N LEU A 24 3.03 6.89 19.74
CA LEU A 24 2.79 5.46 19.95
C LEU A 24 3.40 4.62 18.81
N LYS A 25 3.23 5.03 17.55
CA LYS A 25 3.83 4.34 16.40
C LYS A 25 5.35 4.35 16.43
N LEU A 26 5.95 5.48 16.81
CA LEU A 26 7.40 5.59 17.03
C LEU A 26 7.87 4.64 18.12
N VAL A 27 7.17 4.60 19.26
CA VAL A 27 7.51 3.70 20.38
C VAL A 27 7.41 2.24 19.95
N VAL A 28 6.36 1.85 19.22
CA VAL A 28 6.22 0.47 18.70
C VAL A 28 7.35 0.14 17.74
N THR A 29 7.62 1.00 16.76
CA THR A 29 8.70 0.78 15.77
C THR A 29 10.06 0.67 16.46
N LEU A 30 10.39 1.62 17.35
CA LEU A 30 11.65 1.59 18.10
C LEU A 30 11.72 0.39 19.05
N GLY A 31 10.62 0.03 19.70
CA GLY A 31 10.53 -1.14 20.58
C GLY A 31 10.83 -2.44 19.83
N CYS A 32 10.30 -2.60 18.62
CA CYS A 32 10.62 -3.74 17.76
C CYS A 32 12.11 -3.79 17.39
N PHE A 33 12.70 -2.64 17.01
CA PHE A 33 14.14 -2.59 16.69
C PHE A 33 15.02 -2.84 17.92
N VAL A 34 14.67 -2.33 19.09
CA VAL A 34 15.38 -2.61 20.35
C VAL A 34 15.30 -4.10 20.70
N TYR A 35 14.13 -4.72 20.53
CA TYR A 35 13.96 -6.17 20.71
C TYR A 35 14.90 -6.97 19.82
N LEU A 36 14.93 -6.65 18.51
CA LEU A 36 15.81 -7.30 17.53
C LEU A 36 17.30 -7.05 17.85
N ALA A 37 17.65 -5.82 18.25
CA ALA A 37 19.04 -5.47 18.61
C ALA A 37 19.52 -6.21 19.86
N ARG A 38 18.68 -6.36 20.89
CA ARG A 38 19.04 -7.06 22.13
C ARG A 38 19.32 -8.55 21.92
N ASN A 39 18.71 -9.15 20.90
CA ASN A 39 18.94 -10.55 20.55
C ASN A 39 20.26 -10.77 19.76
N GLY A 40 21.12 -9.75 19.64
CA GLY A 40 22.45 -9.85 18.99
C GLY A 40 22.42 -9.96 17.46
N GLN A 41 21.25 -9.81 16.84
CA GLN A 41 21.04 -10.13 15.42
C GLN A 41 21.58 -9.06 14.44
N PHE A 42 21.79 -7.81 14.89
CA PHE A 42 22.14 -6.70 13.99
C PHE A 42 23.54 -6.82 13.35
N PHE A 43 24.52 -7.30 14.09
CA PHE A 43 25.90 -7.40 13.56
C PHE A 43 26.00 -8.52 12.52
N GLN A 44 25.30 -9.63 12.74
CA GLN A 44 25.29 -10.77 11.83
C GLN A 44 24.53 -10.47 10.52
N VAL A 45 23.54 -9.56 10.56
CA VAL A 45 22.83 -9.07 9.38
C VAL A 45 23.80 -8.46 8.35
N ILE A 46 24.84 -7.73 8.79
CA ILE A 46 25.82 -7.12 7.90
C ILE A 46 26.58 -8.18 7.09
N ASP A 47 26.91 -9.31 7.71
CA ASP A 47 27.64 -10.38 7.03
C ASP A 47 26.75 -11.09 6.00
N VAL A 48 25.45 -11.26 6.28
CA VAL A 48 24.49 -11.76 5.30
C VAL A 48 24.38 -10.83 4.08
N PHE A 49 24.38 -9.52 4.29
CA PHE A 49 24.38 -8.55 3.19
C PHE A 49 25.65 -8.60 2.33
N ARG A 50 26.80 -8.86 2.94
CA ARG A 50 28.08 -8.95 2.21
C ARG A 50 28.15 -10.16 1.27
N THR A 51 27.45 -11.23 1.60
CA THR A 51 27.43 -12.48 0.83
C THR A 51 26.26 -12.56 -0.17
N ALA A 52 25.36 -11.57 -0.17
CA ALA A 52 24.20 -11.54 -1.04
C ALA A 52 24.58 -11.42 -2.53
N ASP A 53 23.96 -12.24 -3.41
CA ASP A 53 24.15 -12.11 -4.85
C ASP A 53 23.43 -10.86 -5.38
N PHE A 54 24.25 -9.89 -5.81
CA PHE A 54 23.79 -8.58 -6.27
C PHE A 54 22.91 -8.66 -7.52
N ARG A 55 22.99 -9.71 -8.32
CA ARG A 55 22.16 -9.90 -9.52
C ARG A 55 20.69 -10.04 -9.12
N TRP A 56 20.43 -10.84 -8.10
CA TRP A 56 19.09 -11.04 -7.57
C TRP A 56 18.56 -9.80 -6.85
N VAL A 57 19.41 -9.08 -6.11
CA VAL A 57 19.03 -7.80 -5.50
C VAL A 57 18.63 -6.78 -6.57
N SER A 58 19.40 -6.72 -7.68
CA SER A 58 19.09 -5.84 -8.80
C SER A 58 17.77 -6.19 -9.48
N LEU A 59 17.45 -7.49 -9.61
CA LEU A 59 16.16 -7.93 -10.13
C LEU A 59 15.02 -7.50 -9.20
N ALA A 60 15.17 -7.66 -7.89
CA ALA A 60 14.19 -7.22 -6.91
C ALA A 60 13.94 -5.71 -6.99
N LEU A 61 15.01 -4.92 -7.11
CA LEU A 61 14.92 -3.47 -7.28
C LEU A 61 14.23 -3.10 -8.60
N ALA A 62 14.55 -3.76 -9.70
CA ALA A 62 13.90 -3.55 -10.99
C ALA A 62 12.39 -3.83 -10.91
N CYS A 63 12.00 -4.93 -10.26
CA CYS A 63 10.59 -5.24 -10.00
C CYS A 63 9.90 -4.15 -9.18
N ALA A 64 10.55 -3.63 -8.13
CA ALA A 64 9.99 -2.59 -7.28
C ALA A 64 9.84 -1.25 -8.04
N VAL A 65 10.84 -0.88 -8.86
CA VAL A 65 10.78 0.35 -9.68
C VAL A 65 9.69 0.24 -10.75
N LEU A 66 9.54 -0.91 -11.40
CA LEU A 66 8.53 -1.12 -12.44
C LEU A 66 7.09 -1.05 -11.90
N GLN A 67 6.89 -1.31 -10.61
CA GLN A 67 5.57 -1.14 -9.98
C GLN A 67 5.10 0.31 -9.97
N VAL A 68 5.99 1.30 -9.90
CA VAL A 68 5.62 2.72 -9.79
C VAL A 68 4.74 3.19 -10.97
N PRO A 69 5.15 3.04 -12.24
CA PRO A 69 4.30 3.41 -13.37
C PRO A 69 3.04 2.54 -13.47
N LEU A 70 3.08 1.26 -13.11
CA LEU A 70 1.91 0.39 -13.15
C LEU A 70 0.85 0.81 -12.13
N VAL A 71 1.26 1.12 -10.90
CA VAL A 71 0.35 1.69 -9.88
C VAL A 71 -0.22 3.03 -10.34
N ALA A 72 0.58 3.87 -10.98
CA ALA A 72 0.11 5.13 -11.56
C ALA A 72 -0.91 4.91 -12.69
N CYS A 73 -0.68 3.96 -13.59
CA CYS A 73 -1.62 3.59 -14.65
C CYS A 73 -2.96 3.13 -14.06
N ARG A 74 -2.91 2.23 -13.06
CA ARG A 74 -4.10 1.76 -12.36
C ARG A 74 -4.84 2.91 -11.68
N TRP A 75 -4.14 3.75 -10.91
CA TRP A 75 -4.76 4.87 -10.21
C TRP A 75 -5.37 5.89 -11.17
N ARG A 76 -4.76 6.14 -12.33
CA ARG A 76 -5.32 7.02 -13.37
C ARG A 76 -6.70 6.58 -13.83
N LEU A 77 -6.97 5.27 -13.90
CA LEU A 77 -8.30 4.77 -14.26
C LEU A 77 -9.36 5.27 -13.27
N PHE A 78 -9.04 5.21 -11.95
CA PHE A 78 -9.93 5.73 -10.90
C PHE A 78 -10.07 7.25 -10.93
N VAL A 79 -8.96 7.97 -11.13
CA VAL A 79 -8.98 9.44 -11.23
C VAL A 79 -9.91 9.90 -12.34
N ASN A 80 -9.78 9.30 -13.52
CA ASN A 80 -10.60 9.66 -14.68
C ASN A 80 -12.06 9.21 -14.53
N ALA A 81 -12.33 8.11 -13.82
CA ALA A 81 -13.69 7.65 -13.54
C ALA A 81 -14.41 8.57 -12.55
N VAL A 82 -13.72 9.05 -11.51
CA VAL A 82 -14.29 9.96 -10.48
C VAL A 82 -14.39 11.41 -11.00
N SER A 83 -13.57 11.79 -11.96
CA SER A 83 -13.51 13.15 -12.52
C SER A 83 -13.58 13.15 -14.06
N PRO A 84 -14.69 12.76 -14.67
CA PRO A 84 -14.79 12.61 -16.13
C PRO A 84 -14.54 13.92 -16.89
N SER A 85 -14.90 15.06 -16.29
CA SER A 85 -14.70 16.40 -16.88
C SER A 85 -13.25 16.88 -16.86
N THR A 86 -12.40 16.30 -15.97
CA THR A 86 -11.01 16.71 -15.79
C THR A 86 -10.12 15.51 -16.04
N GLN A 87 -9.93 15.14 -17.30
CA GLN A 87 -9.03 14.04 -17.63
C GLN A 87 -7.58 14.43 -17.34
N VAL A 88 -6.95 13.74 -16.39
CA VAL A 88 -5.56 13.99 -16.02
C VAL A 88 -4.65 13.11 -16.87
N SER A 89 -3.59 13.72 -17.45
CA SER A 89 -2.58 12.98 -18.20
C SER A 89 -1.78 12.04 -17.29
N ILE A 90 -1.06 11.08 -17.88
CA ILE A 90 -0.35 10.04 -17.12
C ILE A 90 0.83 10.60 -16.30
N TRP A 91 1.57 11.57 -16.84
CA TRP A 91 2.81 12.06 -16.22
C TRP A 91 2.62 12.70 -14.84
N PRO A 92 1.66 13.63 -14.61
CA PRO A 92 1.33 14.09 -13.26
C PRO A 92 0.96 12.96 -12.31
N ILE A 93 0.22 11.95 -12.79
CA ILE A 93 -0.17 10.80 -11.96
C ILE A 93 1.04 9.95 -11.56
N VAL A 94 1.97 9.70 -12.49
CA VAL A 94 3.25 9.01 -12.18
C VAL A 94 4.04 9.79 -11.16
N ALA A 95 4.20 11.11 -11.35
CA ALA A 95 4.91 11.98 -10.42
C ALA A 95 4.28 11.95 -9.01
N ILE A 96 2.96 12.12 -8.92
CA ILE A 96 2.24 12.11 -7.64
C ILE A 96 2.31 10.72 -6.99
N THR A 97 2.26 9.64 -7.78
CA THR A 97 2.41 8.26 -7.27
C THR A 97 3.79 8.05 -6.67
N ALA A 98 4.86 8.44 -7.40
CA ALA A 98 6.23 8.32 -6.90
C ALA A 98 6.44 9.10 -5.59
N ILE A 99 5.94 10.34 -5.52
CA ILE A 99 5.96 11.17 -4.31
C ILE A 99 5.21 10.48 -3.17
N GLY A 100 4.01 9.97 -3.43
CA GLY A 100 3.20 9.30 -2.42
C GLY A 100 3.84 8.02 -1.89
N LEU A 101 4.49 7.24 -2.76
CA LEU A 101 5.25 6.04 -2.36
C LEU A 101 6.42 6.40 -1.45
N PHE A 102 7.20 7.44 -1.79
CA PHE A 102 8.30 7.92 -0.96
C PHE A 102 7.80 8.32 0.45
N TRP A 103 6.78 9.15 0.54
CA TRP A 103 6.22 9.56 1.83
C TRP A 103 5.63 8.40 2.62
N GLY A 104 5.05 7.39 1.95
CA GLY A 104 4.55 6.17 2.58
C GLY A 104 5.63 5.27 3.16
N GLN A 105 6.89 5.36 2.68
CA GLN A 105 8.02 4.58 3.23
C GLN A 105 8.65 5.22 4.47
N ILE A 106 8.68 6.55 4.55
CA ILE A 106 9.35 7.28 5.64
C ILE A 106 8.38 7.79 6.71
N MET A 107 7.08 7.77 6.42
CA MET A 107 6.01 8.16 7.35
C MET A 107 4.97 7.04 7.47
N PRO A 108 3.99 7.13 8.39
CA PRO A 108 2.87 6.20 8.39
C PRO A 108 2.23 6.13 6.99
N ASN A 109 1.91 4.92 6.49
CA ASN A 109 1.41 4.68 5.14
C ASN A 109 0.28 5.63 4.70
N VAL A 110 -0.58 6.04 5.64
CA VAL A 110 -1.66 7.02 5.41
C VAL A 110 -1.13 8.39 4.95
N ALA A 111 0.09 8.77 5.34
CA ALA A 111 0.67 10.05 4.93
C ALA A 111 0.95 10.11 3.42
N GLY A 112 1.43 9.01 2.83
CA GLY A 112 1.62 8.91 1.39
C GLY A 112 0.31 9.11 0.60
N ASP A 113 -0.79 8.53 1.09
CA ASP A 113 -2.10 8.71 0.49
C ASP A 113 -2.66 10.12 0.71
N GLY A 114 -2.40 10.73 1.85
CA GLY A 114 -2.71 12.14 2.11
C GLY A 114 -2.00 13.08 1.14
N VAL A 115 -0.72 12.85 0.87
CA VAL A 115 0.08 13.62 -0.10
C VAL A 115 -0.46 13.41 -1.52
N ARG A 116 -0.78 12.17 -1.92
CA ARG A 116 -1.42 11.88 -3.23
C ARG A 116 -2.74 12.65 -3.38
N THR A 117 -3.58 12.59 -2.36
CA THR A 117 -4.87 13.31 -2.34
C THR A 117 -4.67 14.81 -2.48
N TRP A 118 -3.76 15.39 -1.70
CA TRP A 118 -3.47 16.82 -1.69
C TRP A 118 -2.94 17.31 -3.04
N LEU A 119 -1.97 16.61 -3.63
CA LEU A 119 -1.39 16.99 -4.91
C LEU A 119 -2.41 16.84 -6.05
N LEU A 120 -3.21 15.76 -6.05
CA LEU A 120 -4.25 15.58 -7.05
C LEU A 120 -5.37 16.62 -6.91
N ALA A 121 -5.73 17.01 -5.68
CA ALA A 121 -6.74 18.05 -5.44
C ALA A 121 -6.34 19.41 -6.02
N LYS A 122 -5.04 19.71 -6.07
CA LYS A 122 -4.55 20.93 -6.74
C LYS A 122 -4.78 20.89 -8.27
N LEU A 123 -4.74 19.70 -8.89
CA LEU A 123 -4.98 19.52 -10.32
C LEU A 123 -6.47 19.49 -10.65
N THR A 124 -7.28 18.78 -9.85
CA THR A 124 -8.70 18.53 -10.11
C THR A 124 -9.61 19.57 -9.47
N ARG A 125 -9.06 20.48 -8.65
CA ARG A 125 -9.81 21.46 -7.85
C ARG A 125 -10.90 20.83 -6.95
N SER A 126 -10.79 19.53 -6.64
CA SER A 126 -11.74 18.81 -5.81
C SER A 126 -11.03 17.87 -4.84
N TRP A 127 -11.03 18.23 -3.55
CA TRP A 127 -10.46 17.41 -2.49
C TRP A 127 -11.16 16.04 -2.37
N MET A 128 -12.50 16.06 -2.40
CA MET A 128 -13.29 14.83 -2.19
C MET A 128 -13.10 13.83 -3.32
N ARG A 129 -13.17 14.26 -4.58
CA ARG A 129 -12.91 13.38 -5.73
C ARG A 129 -11.51 12.80 -5.70
N SER A 130 -10.52 13.62 -5.34
CA SER A 130 -9.15 13.15 -5.19
C SER A 130 -9.01 12.11 -4.09
N LEU A 131 -9.61 12.33 -2.92
CA LEU A 131 -9.63 11.36 -1.82
C LEU A 131 -10.29 10.04 -2.24
N PHE A 132 -11.46 10.11 -2.90
CA PHE A 132 -12.16 8.89 -3.34
C PHE A 132 -11.38 8.10 -4.38
N SER A 133 -10.68 8.77 -5.31
CA SER A 133 -9.84 8.07 -6.27
C SER A 133 -8.71 7.27 -5.59
N VAL A 134 -8.11 7.83 -4.54
CA VAL A 134 -7.09 7.15 -3.74
C VAL A 134 -7.69 5.99 -2.93
N LEU A 135 -8.86 6.20 -2.31
CA LEU A 135 -9.54 5.14 -1.55
C LEU A 135 -9.94 3.96 -2.45
N LEU A 136 -10.47 4.22 -3.65
CA LEU A 136 -10.81 3.17 -4.62
C LEU A 136 -9.57 2.40 -5.08
N ASP A 137 -8.47 3.09 -5.37
CA ASP A 137 -7.19 2.47 -5.73
C ASP A 137 -6.67 1.55 -4.61
N ARG A 138 -6.75 2.01 -3.36
CA ARG A 138 -6.37 1.20 -2.19
C ARG A 138 -7.30 0.02 -1.96
N ALA A 139 -8.60 0.23 -2.08
CA ALA A 139 -9.60 -0.83 -1.90
C ALA A 139 -9.38 -1.96 -2.92
N LEU A 140 -9.16 -1.64 -4.20
CA LEU A 140 -8.88 -2.64 -5.22
C LEU A 140 -7.55 -3.36 -4.96
N GLY A 141 -6.48 -2.63 -4.63
CA GLY A 141 -5.18 -3.23 -4.29
C GLY A 141 -5.28 -4.19 -3.11
N LEU A 142 -5.98 -3.78 -2.05
CA LEU A 142 -6.21 -4.61 -0.87
C LEU A 142 -7.07 -5.83 -1.20
N TYR A 143 -8.13 -5.67 -2.00
CA TYR A 143 -8.97 -6.78 -2.43
C TYR A 143 -8.17 -7.85 -3.18
N VAL A 144 -7.35 -7.44 -4.15
CA VAL A 144 -6.48 -8.37 -4.90
C VAL A 144 -5.45 -9.03 -3.97
N LEU A 145 -4.89 -8.29 -3.02
CA LEU A 145 -3.99 -8.86 -2.01
C LEU A 145 -4.69 -9.93 -1.17
N VAL A 146 -5.93 -9.68 -0.72
CA VAL A 146 -6.74 -10.66 0.02
C VAL A 146 -6.97 -11.91 -0.82
N VAL A 147 -7.30 -11.77 -2.10
CA VAL A 147 -7.49 -12.92 -3.02
C VAL A 147 -6.18 -13.71 -3.18
N ILE A 148 -5.06 -13.03 -3.41
CA ILE A 148 -3.73 -13.69 -3.50
C ILE A 148 -3.40 -14.40 -2.19
N SER A 149 -3.67 -13.77 -1.05
CA SER A 149 -3.42 -14.37 0.27
C SER A 149 -4.26 -15.61 0.50
N LEU A 150 -5.54 -15.60 0.12
CA LEU A 150 -6.40 -16.78 0.17
C LEU A 150 -5.85 -17.92 -0.68
N ILE A 151 -5.45 -17.63 -1.91
CA ILE A 151 -4.83 -18.63 -2.80
C ILE A 151 -3.54 -19.17 -2.15
N ALA A 152 -2.71 -18.29 -1.59
CA ALA A 152 -1.45 -18.65 -0.96
C ALA A 152 -1.60 -19.64 0.20
N LEU A 153 -2.69 -19.58 0.97
CA LEU A 153 -2.95 -20.51 2.09
C LEU A 153 -3.10 -21.98 1.66
N TRP A 154 -3.47 -22.21 0.40
CA TRP A 154 -3.72 -23.54 -0.16
C TRP A 154 -2.63 -24.02 -1.12
N LEU A 155 -1.60 -23.19 -1.40
CA LEU A 155 -0.48 -23.60 -2.22
C LEU A 155 0.41 -24.59 -1.49
N PRO A 156 0.95 -25.61 -2.17
CA PRO A 156 1.93 -26.52 -1.61
C PRO A 156 3.27 -25.78 -1.50
N ALA A 157 3.50 -25.10 -0.40
CA ALA A 157 4.70 -24.33 -0.14
C ALA A 157 5.55 -24.97 0.96
N SER A 158 6.87 -24.80 0.88
CA SER A 158 7.80 -25.29 1.89
C SER A 158 7.59 -24.60 3.26
N TYR A 159 7.05 -23.38 3.24
CA TYR A 159 6.78 -22.58 4.43
C TYR A 159 5.27 -22.36 4.56
N GLN A 160 4.59 -23.25 5.26
CA GLN A 160 3.16 -23.17 5.53
C GLN A 160 2.92 -22.69 6.96
N LEU A 161 1.80 -21.99 7.12
CA LEU A 161 1.30 -21.66 8.45
C LEU A 161 0.83 -22.95 9.17
N PRO A 162 0.97 -23.02 10.50
CA PRO A 162 0.35 -24.08 11.29
C PRO A 162 -1.15 -24.19 10.96
N ASP A 163 -1.71 -25.42 10.95
CA ASP A 163 -3.08 -25.68 10.49
C ASP A 163 -4.14 -24.79 11.17
N GLY A 164 -4.06 -24.61 12.48
CA GLY A 164 -5.01 -23.76 13.21
C GLY A 164 -4.93 -22.30 12.77
N LEU A 165 -3.71 -21.76 12.59
CA LEU A 165 -3.52 -20.38 12.13
C LEU A 165 -3.95 -20.23 10.67
N ARG A 166 -3.70 -21.24 9.83
CA ARG A 166 -4.15 -21.28 8.42
C ARG A 166 -5.67 -21.20 8.32
N MET A 167 -6.41 -21.99 9.11
CA MET A 167 -7.87 -21.99 9.10
C MET A 167 -8.44 -20.63 9.55
N ILE A 168 -7.96 -20.09 10.69
CA ILE A 168 -8.37 -18.76 11.15
C ILE A 168 -8.07 -17.68 10.10
N SER A 169 -6.90 -17.73 9.48
CA SER A 169 -6.54 -16.78 8.41
C SER A 169 -7.46 -16.93 7.20
N ALA A 170 -7.81 -18.16 6.81
CA ALA A 170 -8.74 -18.42 5.71
C ALA A 170 -10.14 -17.86 5.99
N GLU A 171 -10.65 -18.01 7.22
CA GLU A 171 -11.94 -17.48 7.64
C GLU A 171 -11.95 -15.94 7.60
N ILE A 172 -10.91 -15.29 8.14
CA ILE A 172 -10.79 -13.82 8.14
C ILE A 172 -10.69 -13.30 6.70
N LEU A 173 -9.78 -13.83 5.91
CA LEU A 173 -9.56 -13.38 4.53
C LEU A 173 -10.77 -13.69 3.64
N GLY A 174 -11.39 -14.86 3.83
CA GLY A 174 -12.61 -15.24 3.13
C GLY A 174 -13.75 -14.29 3.44
N SER A 175 -13.95 -13.97 4.72
CA SER A 175 -14.94 -12.97 5.13
C SER A 175 -14.66 -11.60 4.53
N CYS A 176 -13.41 -11.14 4.54
CA CYS A 176 -13.00 -9.87 3.89
C CYS A 176 -13.28 -9.88 2.38
N ALA A 177 -12.98 -10.99 1.70
CA ALA A 177 -13.23 -11.13 0.26
C ALA A 177 -14.74 -11.08 -0.06
N VAL A 178 -15.55 -11.81 0.71
CA VAL A 178 -17.01 -11.81 0.56
C VAL A 178 -17.62 -10.45 0.86
N LEU A 179 -17.20 -9.79 1.94
CA LEU A 179 -17.66 -8.44 2.29
C LEU A 179 -17.26 -7.40 1.23
N GLY A 180 -16.04 -7.48 0.71
CA GLY A 180 -15.58 -6.62 -0.38
C GLY A 180 -16.38 -6.82 -1.66
N ALA A 181 -16.64 -8.06 -2.06
CA ALA A 181 -17.48 -8.39 -3.20
C ALA A 181 -18.94 -7.93 -2.99
N ALA A 182 -19.51 -8.21 -1.82
CA ALA A 182 -20.86 -7.77 -1.47
C ALA A 182 -20.99 -6.25 -1.47
N ALA A 183 -20.05 -5.52 -0.88
CA ALA A 183 -20.02 -4.07 -0.92
C ALA A 183 -20.01 -3.54 -2.36
N THR A 184 -19.23 -4.17 -3.23
CA THR A 184 -19.14 -3.83 -4.66
C THR A 184 -20.46 -4.08 -5.39
N LEU A 185 -21.08 -5.25 -5.17
CA LEU A 185 -22.35 -5.64 -5.81
C LEU A 185 -23.54 -4.83 -5.30
N LEU A 186 -23.54 -4.43 -4.02
CA LEU A 186 -24.60 -3.63 -3.40
C LEU A 186 -24.46 -2.12 -3.69
N THR A 187 -23.33 -1.68 -4.24
CA THR A 187 -23.07 -0.29 -4.60
C THR A 187 -24.22 0.37 -5.38
N PRO A 188 -24.82 -0.23 -6.46
CA PRO A 188 -25.91 0.38 -7.19
C PRO A 188 -27.15 0.62 -6.35
N LEU A 189 -27.48 -0.31 -5.45
CA LEU A 189 -28.64 -0.22 -4.54
C LEU A 189 -28.44 0.88 -3.50
N ILE A 190 -27.22 1.01 -2.98
CA ILE A 190 -26.86 2.05 -2.01
C ILE A 190 -26.90 3.44 -2.69
N ALA A 191 -26.36 3.54 -3.92
CA ALA A 191 -26.36 4.79 -4.67
C ALA A 191 -27.78 5.30 -4.93
N SER A 192 -28.70 4.43 -5.34
CA SER A 192 -30.09 4.82 -5.62
C SER A 192 -30.85 5.35 -4.39
N LYS A 193 -30.54 4.83 -3.20
CA LYS A 193 -31.13 5.30 -1.94
C LYS A 193 -30.55 6.62 -1.43
N LEU A 194 -29.34 6.96 -1.86
CA LEU A 194 -28.65 8.19 -1.45
C LEU A 194 -28.92 9.37 -2.42
N GLU A 195 -29.52 9.11 -3.57
CA GLU A 195 -29.93 10.15 -4.53
C GLU A 195 -30.97 11.07 -3.86
N GLY A 196 -30.62 12.35 -3.73
CA GLY A 196 -31.46 13.37 -3.09
C GLY A 196 -30.88 13.97 -1.81
N HIS A 197 -29.94 13.33 -1.15
CA HIS A 197 -29.29 13.86 0.05
C HIS A 197 -28.10 14.75 -0.31
N ARG A 198 -28.22 16.06 0.04
CA ARG A 198 -27.18 17.07 -0.29
C ARG A 198 -25.79 16.72 0.25
N MET A 199 -25.71 16.05 1.40
CA MET A 199 -24.45 15.57 2.01
C MET A 199 -23.92 14.27 1.39
N ALA A 200 -24.70 13.58 0.59
CA ALA A 200 -24.33 12.30 0.01
C ALA A 200 -23.85 12.39 -1.46
N ARG A 201 -23.87 13.58 -2.09
CA ARG A 201 -23.47 13.74 -3.51
C ARG A 201 -22.09 13.17 -3.81
N TRP A 202 -21.15 13.40 -2.94
CA TRP A 202 -19.79 12.85 -3.08
C TRP A 202 -19.75 11.33 -2.95
N ALA A 203 -20.58 10.73 -2.08
CA ALA A 203 -20.71 9.27 -1.99
C ALA A 203 -21.36 8.72 -3.27
N VAL A 204 -22.38 9.40 -3.80
CA VAL A 204 -23.01 9.05 -5.07
C VAL A 204 -22.01 9.14 -6.22
N ASP A 205 -21.17 10.19 -6.28
CA ASP A 205 -20.11 10.32 -7.28
C ASP A 205 -19.11 9.15 -7.20
N ALA A 206 -18.69 8.76 -5.99
CA ALA A 206 -17.78 7.64 -5.79
C ALA A 206 -18.41 6.29 -6.17
N LEU A 207 -19.67 6.07 -5.77
CA LEU A 207 -20.44 4.88 -6.10
C LEU A 207 -20.72 4.79 -7.61
N THR A 208 -20.99 5.93 -8.26
CA THR A 208 -21.14 5.99 -9.71
C THR A 208 -19.83 5.67 -10.43
N ALA A 209 -18.71 6.20 -9.96
CA ALA A 209 -17.40 5.87 -10.51
C ALA A 209 -17.08 4.37 -10.37
N GLN A 210 -17.40 3.77 -9.22
CA GLN A 210 -17.26 2.32 -9.02
C GLN A 210 -18.16 1.53 -9.98
N LYS A 211 -19.40 1.95 -10.20
CA LYS A 211 -20.31 1.34 -11.17
C LYS A 211 -19.75 1.42 -12.59
N ILE A 212 -19.20 2.56 -13.00
CA ILE A 212 -18.56 2.73 -14.32
C ILE A 212 -17.38 1.76 -14.45
N LEU A 213 -16.55 1.63 -13.43
CA LEU A 213 -15.41 0.71 -13.42
C LEU A 213 -15.85 -0.75 -13.56
N LEU A 214 -16.96 -1.15 -12.93
CA LEU A 214 -17.47 -2.51 -13.01
C LEU A 214 -18.10 -2.86 -14.36
N HIS A 215 -18.69 -1.87 -15.06
CA HIS A 215 -19.43 -2.06 -16.32
C HIS A 215 -18.63 -1.64 -17.56
N SER A 216 -17.35 -1.32 -17.41
CA SER A 216 -16.47 -0.95 -18.52
C SER A 216 -15.18 -1.77 -18.50
N TRP A 217 -14.41 -1.73 -19.57
CA TRP A 217 -13.09 -2.36 -19.66
C TRP A 217 -12.09 -1.85 -18.63
N THR A 218 -12.36 -0.72 -18.00
CA THR A 218 -11.47 -0.13 -16.98
C THR A 218 -11.38 -0.98 -15.71
N GLY A 219 -12.45 -1.67 -15.31
CA GLY A 219 -12.44 -2.57 -14.15
C GLY A 219 -11.53 -3.80 -14.34
N PRO A 220 -11.77 -4.63 -15.38
CA PRO A 220 -10.86 -5.73 -15.71
C PRO A 220 -9.41 -5.29 -15.92
N ALA A 221 -9.18 -4.13 -16.57
CA ALA A 221 -7.84 -3.58 -16.75
C ALA A 221 -7.19 -3.22 -15.40
N ALA A 222 -7.91 -2.56 -14.50
CA ALA A 222 -7.41 -2.22 -13.16
C ALA A 222 -7.11 -3.48 -12.32
N LEU A 223 -7.94 -4.52 -12.42
CA LEU A 223 -7.70 -5.83 -11.80
C LEU A 223 -6.44 -6.47 -12.37
N GLY A 224 -6.30 -6.56 -13.69
CA GLY A 224 -5.12 -7.13 -14.36
C GLY A 224 -3.84 -6.42 -13.95
N VAL A 225 -3.82 -5.08 -13.95
CA VAL A 225 -2.67 -4.31 -13.47
C VAL A 225 -2.38 -4.59 -12.00
N SER A 226 -3.40 -4.77 -11.15
CA SER A 226 -3.21 -5.10 -9.74
C SER A 226 -2.54 -6.45 -9.56
N PHE A 227 -2.94 -7.48 -10.33
CA PHE A 227 -2.26 -8.78 -10.31
C PHE A 227 -0.81 -8.69 -10.77
N VAL A 228 -0.52 -7.91 -11.81
CA VAL A 228 0.86 -7.69 -12.28
C VAL A 228 1.70 -6.99 -11.21
N VAL A 229 1.17 -5.94 -10.56
CA VAL A 229 1.85 -5.23 -9.47
C VAL A 229 2.18 -6.17 -8.31
N HIS A 230 1.23 -6.99 -7.87
CA HIS A 230 1.49 -7.97 -6.80
C HIS A 230 2.41 -9.10 -7.27
N GLY A 231 2.30 -9.56 -8.52
CA GLY A 231 3.21 -10.54 -9.12
C GLY A 231 4.66 -10.04 -9.13
N LEU A 232 4.91 -8.78 -9.50
CA LEU A 232 6.23 -8.17 -9.43
C LEU A 232 6.75 -8.07 -7.98
N ALA A 233 5.87 -7.79 -7.01
CA ALA A 233 6.26 -7.77 -5.61
C ALA A 233 6.62 -9.17 -5.09
N ILE A 234 5.87 -10.20 -5.47
CA ILE A 234 6.17 -11.61 -5.17
C ILE A 234 7.50 -12.02 -5.80
N LEU A 235 7.73 -11.62 -7.05
CA LEU A 235 9.01 -11.88 -7.73
C LEU A 235 10.18 -11.18 -7.04
N ALA A 236 9.97 -9.96 -6.51
CA ALA A 236 10.98 -9.26 -5.72
C ALA A 236 11.29 -10.01 -4.40
N VAL A 237 10.27 -10.54 -3.72
CA VAL A 237 10.44 -11.39 -2.52
C VAL A 237 11.23 -12.66 -2.87
N TYR A 238 10.87 -13.35 -3.96
CA TYR A 238 11.60 -14.52 -4.44
C TYR A 238 13.04 -14.19 -4.78
N ALA A 239 13.28 -13.11 -5.53
CA ALA A 239 14.63 -12.68 -5.90
C ALA A 239 15.49 -12.38 -4.68
N LEU A 240 14.95 -11.72 -3.65
CA LEU A 240 15.67 -11.46 -2.40
C LEU A 240 16.00 -12.76 -1.65
N ALA A 241 15.11 -13.74 -1.69
CA ALA A 241 15.39 -15.05 -1.12
C ALA A 241 16.55 -15.75 -1.85
N GLN A 242 16.55 -15.72 -3.19
CA GLN A 242 17.67 -16.27 -3.98
C GLN A 242 18.98 -15.51 -3.73
N ALA A 243 18.91 -14.17 -3.56
CA ALA A 243 20.10 -13.36 -3.23
C ALA A 243 20.80 -13.81 -1.95
N MET A 244 20.06 -14.36 -0.99
CA MET A 244 20.55 -14.82 0.31
C MET A 244 20.66 -16.34 0.41
N ASN A 245 20.57 -17.06 -0.72
CA ASN A 245 20.59 -18.52 -0.79
C ASN A 245 19.55 -19.20 0.13
N LEU A 246 18.41 -18.55 0.35
CA LEU A 246 17.32 -19.15 1.11
C LEU A 246 16.64 -20.23 0.25
N PRO A 247 16.33 -21.42 0.79
CA PRO A 247 15.68 -22.50 0.06
C PRO A 247 14.18 -22.24 -0.10
N LEU A 248 13.82 -21.06 -0.62
CA LEU A 248 12.45 -20.61 -0.85
C LEU A 248 12.02 -20.91 -2.29
N SER A 249 10.93 -21.66 -2.43
CA SER A 249 10.22 -21.79 -3.69
C SER A 249 9.42 -20.54 -4.04
N LEU A 250 9.00 -20.40 -5.30
CA LEU A 250 8.11 -19.29 -5.69
C LEU A 250 6.78 -19.32 -4.91
N GLN A 251 6.23 -20.52 -4.63
CA GLN A 251 5.03 -20.69 -3.83
C GLN A 251 5.23 -20.16 -2.40
N SER A 252 6.39 -20.45 -1.80
CA SER A 252 6.75 -19.91 -0.48
C SER A 252 6.89 -18.38 -0.50
N ALA A 253 7.41 -17.81 -1.60
CA ALA A 253 7.47 -16.37 -1.76
C ALA A 253 6.09 -15.72 -1.82
N VAL A 254 5.07 -16.38 -2.41
CA VAL A 254 3.67 -15.91 -2.37
C VAL A 254 3.15 -15.84 -0.93
N VAL A 255 3.38 -16.89 -0.14
CA VAL A 255 2.95 -16.93 1.28
C VAL A 255 3.65 -15.84 2.09
N LEU A 256 4.98 -15.73 1.96
CA LEU A 256 5.76 -14.70 2.66
C LEU A 256 5.33 -13.29 2.28
N PHE A 257 5.14 -13.03 0.98
CA PHE A 257 4.63 -11.74 0.49
C PHE A 257 3.28 -11.40 1.13
N ALA A 258 2.35 -12.36 1.14
CA ALA A 258 1.04 -12.16 1.74
C ALA A 258 1.16 -11.77 3.22
N VAL A 259 1.97 -12.48 4.01
CA VAL A 259 2.22 -12.18 5.41
C VAL A 259 2.87 -10.80 5.59
N MET A 260 3.95 -10.53 4.84
CA MET A 260 4.69 -9.26 4.93
C MET A 260 3.81 -8.05 4.65
N VAL A 261 2.98 -8.12 3.61
CA VAL A 261 2.16 -6.98 3.21
C VAL A 261 0.92 -6.84 4.10
N MET A 262 0.26 -7.95 4.48
CA MET A 262 -0.88 -7.92 5.41
C MET A 262 -0.50 -7.26 6.73
N ILE A 263 0.65 -7.62 7.30
CA ILE A 263 1.15 -7.01 8.53
C ILE A 263 1.50 -5.54 8.32
N SER A 264 2.08 -5.18 7.17
CA SER A 264 2.45 -3.80 6.85
C SER A 264 1.23 -2.88 6.63
N VAL A 265 0.08 -3.42 6.28
CA VAL A 265 -1.18 -2.66 6.13
C VAL A 265 -1.72 -2.20 7.49
N ILE A 266 -1.44 -2.94 8.57
CA ILE A 266 -1.89 -2.58 9.91
C ILE A 266 -1.20 -1.28 10.36
N PRO A 267 -1.93 -0.20 10.66
CA PRO A 267 -1.33 1.11 10.90
C PRO A 267 -0.78 1.27 12.34
N ILE A 268 -0.04 0.26 12.82
CA ILE A 268 0.53 0.24 14.17
C ILE A 268 1.98 0.75 14.17
N ALA A 269 2.72 0.58 13.04
CA ALA A 269 4.10 0.99 12.88
C ALA A 269 4.28 1.98 11.73
N ILE A 270 5.44 2.62 11.65
CA ILE A 270 5.81 3.53 10.55
C ILE A 270 6.22 2.68 9.35
N GLY A 271 5.48 2.77 8.24
CA GLY A 271 5.77 2.02 7.01
C GLY A 271 5.81 0.48 7.18
N GLY A 272 5.26 -0.04 8.29
CA GLY A 272 5.34 -1.47 8.64
C GLY A 272 6.69 -1.89 9.24
N TRP A 273 7.65 -0.98 9.40
CA TRP A 273 8.96 -1.27 9.97
C TRP A 273 8.87 -1.75 11.43
N GLY A 274 9.66 -2.74 11.76
CA GLY A 274 9.72 -3.39 13.06
C GLY A 274 8.75 -4.58 13.17
N ILE A 275 7.46 -4.38 13.00
CA ILE A 275 6.45 -5.46 13.12
C ILE A 275 6.62 -6.50 12.02
N ARG A 276 6.86 -6.08 10.79
CA ARG A 276 7.14 -6.97 9.66
C ARG A 276 8.39 -7.80 9.92
N GLU A 277 9.48 -7.17 10.38
CA GLU A 277 10.73 -7.82 10.69
C GLU A 277 10.53 -8.91 11.76
N VAL A 278 9.84 -8.59 12.86
CA VAL A 278 9.52 -9.57 13.90
C VAL A 278 8.70 -10.73 13.35
N ALA A 279 7.64 -10.45 12.58
CA ALA A 279 6.77 -11.50 12.06
C ALA A 279 7.49 -12.43 11.07
N VAL A 280 8.30 -11.87 10.17
CA VAL A 280 9.08 -12.66 9.19
C VAL A 280 10.14 -13.48 9.92
N THR A 281 10.83 -12.89 10.91
CA THR A 281 11.83 -13.61 11.70
C THR A 281 11.22 -14.80 12.44
N LEU A 282 10.06 -14.61 13.09
CA LEU A 282 9.36 -15.69 13.80
C LEU A 282 8.88 -16.78 12.83
N LEU A 283 8.33 -16.39 11.68
CA LEU A 283 7.84 -17.35 10.69
C LEU A 283 8.99 -18.18 10.11
N LEU A 284 10.08 -17.57 9.71
CA LEU A 284 11.20 -18.27 9.11
C LEU A 284 12.00 -19.07 10.15
N ALA A 285 12.12 -18.59 11.40
CA ALA A 285 12.73 -19.34 12.49
C ALA A 285 11.96 -20.66 12.80
N HIS A 286 10.63 -20.63 12.70
CA HIS A 286 9.82 -21.85 12.84
C HIS A 286 10.18 -22.93 11.80
N HIS A 287 10.72 -22.51 10.67
CA HIS A 287 11.17 -23.39 9.59
C HIS A 287 12.70 -23.66 9.60
N GLY A 288 13.37 -23.35 10.72
CA GLY A 288 14.80 -23.63 10.91
C GLY A 288 15.74 -22.65 10.22
N ILE A 289 15.26 -21.51 9.74
CA ILE A 289 16.11 -20.44 9.20
C ILE A 289 16.62 -19.59 10.35
N ALA A 290 17.93 -19.33 10.37
CA ALA A 290 18.57 -18.48 11.36
C ALA A 290 17.91 -17.10 11.42
N SER A 291 17.66 -16.61 12.64
CA SER A 291 16.94 -15.35 12.87
C SER A 291 17.61 -14.15 12.21
N GLU A 292 18.94 -14.15 12.13
CA GLU A 292 19.75 -13.13 11.47
C GLU A 292 19.46 -13.07 9.97
N THR A 293 19.39 -14.24 9.33
CA THR A 293 19.10 -14.35 7.89
C THR A 293 17.65 -13.93 7.60
N ALA A 294 16.70 -14.35 8.45
CA ALA A 294 15.31 -13.95 8.34
C ALA A 294 15.13 -12.43 8.51
N LEU A 295 15.83 -11.83 9.47
CA LEU A 295 15.85 -10.39 9.69
C LEU A 295 16.48 -9.66 8.50
N ALA A 296 17.65 -10.12 8.02
CA ALA A 296 18.31 -9.55 6.85
C ALA A 296 17.41 -9.59 5.62
N PHE A 297 16.71 -10.69 5.40
CA PHE A 297 15.74 -10.84 4.33
C PHE A 297 14.60 -9.82 4.42
N SER A 298 13.97 -9.66 5.59
CA SER A 298 12.90 -8.70 5.78
C SER A 298 13.36 -7.24 5.63
N LEU A 299 14.56 -6.91 6.17
CA LEU A 299 15.17 -5.60 6.01
C LEU A 299 15.49 -5.30 4.54
N SER A 300 16.00 -6.28 3.79
CA SER A 300 16.29 -6.14 2.36
C SER A 300 15.06 -5.78 1.56
N PHE A 301 13.93 -6.41 1.87
CA PHE A 301 12.65 -6.04 1.25
C PHE A 301 12.31 -4.56 1.51
N GLY A 302 12.41 -4.10 2.76
CA GLY A 302 12.18 -2.71 3.11
C GLY A 302 13.14 -1.74 2.38
N PHE A 303 14.43 -2.06 2.35
CA PHE A 303 15.43 -1.23 1.68
C PHE A 303 15.25 -1.18 0.17
N VAL A 304 14.91 -2.29 -0.48
CA VAL A 304 14.62 -2.32 -1.93
C VAL A 304 13.44 -1.42 -2.27
N PHE A 305 12.33 -1.49 -1.51
CA PHE A 305 11.18 -0.64 -1.74
C PHE A 305 11.44 0.82 -1.37
N LEU A 306 12.23 1.09 -0.33
CA LEU A 306 12.69 2.44 -0.01
C LEU A 306 13.54 3.00 -1.15
N ALA A 307 14.53 2.25 -1.64
CA ALA A 307 15.39 2.66 -2.75
C ALA A 307 14.58 2.93 -4.02
N ALA A 308 13.62 2.06 -4.35
CA ALA A 308 12.72 2.25 -5.49
C ALA A 308 11.83 3.51 -5.35
N SER A 309 11.59 3.98 -4.14
CA SER A 309 10.80 5.18 -3.86
C SER A 309 11.61 6.49 -3.86
N LEU A 310 12.96 6.43 -3.76
CA LEU A 310 13.83 7.61 -3.72
C LEU A 310 13.65 8.60 -4.89
N PRO A 311 13.41 8.15 -6.14
CA PRO A 311 13.09 9.09 -7.22
C PRO A 311 11.87 9.98 -6.89
N GLY A 312 10.94 9.50 -6.06
CA GLY A 312 9.81 10.29 -5.58
C GLY A 312 10.20 11.48 -4.70
N ALA A 313 11.28 11.37 -3.93
CA ALA A 313 11.84 12.48 -3.17
C ALA A 313 12.36 13.60 -4.11
N LEU A 314 13.12 13.22 -5.14
CA LEU A 314 13.63 14.18 -6.13
C LEU A 314 12.48 14.85 -6.88
N VAL A 315 11.51 14.05 -7.32
CA VAL A 315 10.32 14.57 -8.00
C VAL A 315 9.56 15.53 -7.08
N PHE A 316 9.42 15.24 -5.78
CA PHE A 316 8.73 16.11 -4.83
C PHE A 316 9.34 17.51 -4.74
N VAL A 317 10.67 17.62 -4.75
CA VAL A 317 11.40 18.90 -4.72
C VAL A 317 11.18 19.68 -6.02
N LEU A 318 11.14 18.99 -7.16
CA LEU A 318 11.06 19.60 -8.49
C LEU A 318 9.62 19.81 -8.98
N TYR A 319 8.66 19.06 -8.44
CA TYR A 319 7.29 19.05 -8.94
C TYR A 319 6.49 20.26 -8.48
N ARG A 320 6.11 21.09 -9.43
CA ARG A 320 5.19 22.22 -9.23
C ARG A 320 3.88 21.91 -9.97
N PRO A 321 2.82 21.52 -9.27
CA PRO A 321 1.53 21.27 -9.91
C PRO A 321 1.00 22.57 -10.50
N SER A 322 0.95 22.64 -11.81
CA SER A 322 0.23 23.72 -12.51
C SER A 322 -1.23 23.31 -12.66
N PRO A 323 -2.22 24.17 -12.34
CA PRO A 323 -3.61 23.90 -12.66
C PRO A 323 -3.74 23.63 -14.16
N SER A 324 -4.52 22.58 -14.52
CA SER A 324 -4.82 22.34 -15.93
C SER A 324 -5.46 23.60 -16.53
N PRO A 325 -5.03 24.07 -17.72
CA PRO A 325 -5.67 25.20 -18.38
C PRO A 325 -7.14 24.84 -18.60
N GLU A 326 -8.02 25.72 -18.15
CA GLU A 326 -9.44 25.63 -18.52
C GLU A 326 -9.52 25.58 -20.04
N ARG A 327 -10.10 24.51 -20.61
CA ARG A 327 -10.57 24.61 -21.99
C ARG A 327 -11.64 25.69 -21.97
N ALA A 328 -11.25 26.87 -22.46
CA ALA A 328 -12.19 27.91 -22.81
C ALA A 328 -13.13 27.29 -23.85
N SER A 329 -14.34 27.01 -23.44
CA SER A 329 -15.46 26.64 -24.28
C SER A 329 -16.49 27.71 -24.20
#